data_68ceacc4869e3e8c99fe7a6b5121765b
#
_entry.id   68ceacc4869e3e8c99fe7a6b5121765b
#
_cell.length_a   1.000
_cell.length_b   1.000
_cell.length_c   1.000
_cell.angle_alpha   90.00
_cell.angle_beta   90.00
_cell.angle_gamma   90.00
#
_symmetry.space_group_name_H-M   'P 1'
#
loop_
_entity.id
_entity.type
_entity.pdbx_description
1 polymer ?
#
loop_
_entity_poly.entity_id
_entity_poly.type
_entity_poly.pdbx_seq_one_letter_code
_entity_poly.pdbx_strand_id
1 'polypeptide(L)'
;MIKFLDLLKINARQRLAFEARIQQVLNSGWYLQGKENEVFAQNFAQFCGAKFALGVANGLDAINLIIRAYGFGANDEIIVPANTYIATILAVSQNACTPILVEPNFATYNIDPDLIEAKITEKTKAIIVVHLYGQAVQMEKIWALAQKYNLKIIEDSAQAHGAIYNGRRTGNLGDAAAFSFYPGKNLGCLGDGGAVTTNDEVLFNKIKAIANYGSDRKYHHIYKGVNSRLDELQAAILDEKLKILDSDNARRREIAMFYRKAITNPKIILPQTYDEAASVWHCFVVRTDNRAALQEYLKEKGVETLIHYPTPPHQQGAYAEWANAHYPISEEIHKSILSLPISPVLTDFETQQVAEIINAY
;
A
#
# COMPACT_ATOMS: atom_id res chain seq x y z
N MET A 1 -11.02 12.48 23.05
CA MET A 1 -10.59 11.18 22.49
C MET A 1 -9.80 11.45 21.21
N ILE A 2 -8.56 10.99 21.16
CA ILE A 2 -7.67 11.13 20.01
C ILE A 2 -7.95 9.94 19.08
N LYS A 3 -8.52 10.23 17.91
CA LYS A 3 -8.87 9.18 16.94
C LYS A 3 -7.61 8.64 16.26
N PHE A 4 -7.61 7.35 15.94
CA PHE A 4 -6.57 6.75 15.12
C PHE A 4 -6.47 7.42 13.75
N LEU A 5 -7.62 7.64 13.10
CA LEU A 5 -7.74 8.35 11.83
C LEU A 5 -9.11 9.06 11.74
N ASP A 6 -9.11 10.38 11.56
CA ASP A 6 -10.34 11.16 11.44
C ASP A 6 -10.61 11.51 9.96
N LEU A 7 -11.28 10.61 9.25
CA LEU A 7 -11.63 10.80 7.82
C LEU A 7 -12.55 12.01 7.60
N LEU A 8 -13.44 12.31 8.56
CA LEU A 8 -14.28 13.51 8.46
C LEU A 8 -13.43 14.77 8.44
N LYS A 9 -12.50 14.90 9.40
CA LYS A 9 -11.59 16.06 9.52
C LYS A 9 -10.66 16.18 8.31
N ILE A 10 -10.14 15.04 7.82
CA ILE A 10 -9.27 14.98 6.63
C ILE A 10 -10.01 15.51 5.41
N ASN A 11 -11.21 15.00 5.14
CA ASN A 11 -11.97 15.35 3.93
C ASN A 11 -12.64 16.73 4.02
N ALA A 12 -12.98 17.21 5.22
CA ALA A 12 -13.56 18.53 5.42
C ALA A 12 -12.65 19.68 4.92
N ARG A 13 -11.32 19.48 4.88
CA ARG A 13 -10.36 20.49 4.40
C ARG A 13 -10.55 20.88 2.92
N GLN A 14 -11.06 19.96 2.12
CA GLN A 14 -11.27 20.14 0.67
C GLN A 14 -12.74 20.01 0.27
N ARG A 15 -13.68 20.08 1.22
CA ARG A 15 -15.10 19.79 0.99
C ARG A 15 -15.69 20.59 -0.19
N LEU A 16 -15.45 21.88 -0.25
CA LEU A 16 -15.98 22.72 -1.33
C LEU A 16 -15.42 22.33 -2.71
N ALA A 17 -14.14 21.95 -2.78
CA ALA A 17 -13.53 21.46 -4.02
C ALA A 17 -14.17 20.12 -4.44
N PHE A 18 -14.41 19.22 -3.50
CA PHE A 18 -15.08 17.95 -3.78
C PHE A 18 -16.51 18.16 -4.28
N GLU A 19 -17.30 19.02 -3.63
CA GLU A 19 -18.66 19.32 -4.03
C GLU A 19 -18.70 19.90 -5.45
N ALA A 20 -17.77 20.80 -5.79
CA ALA A 20 -17.65 21.36 -7.14
C ALA A 20 -17.30 20.29 -8.19
N ARG A 21 -16.34 19.39 -7.88
CA ARG A 21 -15.93 18.31 -8.80
C ARG A 21 -17.04 17.26 -8.99
N ILE A 22 -17.74 16.90 -7.91
CA ILE A 22 -18.92 16.01 -7.98
C ILE A 22 -19.99 16.62 -8.89
N GLN A 23 -20.27 17.93 -8.73
CA GLN A 23 -21.26 18.61 -9.58
C GLN A 23 -20.85 18.62 -11.06
N GLN A 24 -19.54 18.77 -11.37
CA GLN A 24 -19.03 18.70 -12.75
C GLN A 24 -19.27 17.31 -13.35
N VAL A 25 -18.98 16.23 -12.60
CA VAL A 25 -19.25 14.86 -13.05
C VAL A 25 -20.74 14.64 -13.29
N LEU A 26 -21.62 15.07 -12.36
CA LEU A 26 -23.06 14.95 -12.52
C LEU A 26 -23.58 15.70 -13.74
N ASN A 27 -23.07 16.92 -13.99
CA ASN A 27 -23.45 17.73 -15.16
C ASN A 27 -22.97 17.11 -16.47
N SER A 28 -21.88 16.36 -16.47
CA SER A 28 -21.36 15.68 -17.67
C SER A 28 -22.24 14.48 -18.09
N GLY A 29 -22.95 13.86 -17.14
CA GLY A 29 -23.66 12.61 -17.36
C GLY A 29 -22.76 11.42 -17.70
N TRP A 30 -21.43 11.56 -17.55
CA TRP A 30 -20.44 10.51 -17.86
C TRP A 30 -19.81 10.00 -16.55
N TYR A 31 -19.99 8.73 -16.23
CA TYR A 31 -19.67 8.20 -14.90
C TYR A 31 -18.54 7.15 -14.87
N LEU A 32 -18.10 6.65 -16.05
CA LEU A 32 -17.07 5.63 -16.16
C LEU A 32 -16.15 5.90 -17.37
N GLN A 33 -14.84 5.72 -17.18
CA GLN A 33 -13.82 5.79 -18.23
C GLN A 33 -13.91 7.08 -19.07
N GLY A 34 -14.14 8.21 -18.43
CA GLY A 34 -14.23 9.52 -19.05
C GLY A 34 -13.06 10.42 -18.66
N LYS A 35 -13.31 11.72 -18.77
CA LYS A 35 -12.29 12.78 -18.62
C LYS A 35 -11.63 12.80 -17.25
N GLU A 36 -12.39 12.56 -16.16
CA GLU A 36 -11.81 12.62 -14.80
C GLU A 36 -10.81 11.49 -14.57
N ASN A 37 -11.10 10.29 -15.08
CA ASN A 37 -10.16 9.16 -15.06
C ASN A 37 -8.90 9.46 -15.88
N GLU A 38 -9.04 10.07 -17.06
CA GLU A 38 -7.89 10.42 -17.91
C GLU A 38 -6.98 11.45 -17.21
N VAL A 39 -7.58 12.52 -16.67
CA VAL A 39 -6.84 13.60 -15.97
C VAL A 39 -6.15 13.05 -14.74
N PHE A 40 -6.88 12.33 -13.89
CA PHE A 40 -6.30 11.71 -12.69
C PHE A 40 -5.16 10.75 -13.05
N ALA A 41 -5.36 9.87 -14.04
CA ALA A 41 -4.34 8.91 -14.44
C ALA A 41 -3.06 9.61 -14.94
N GLN A 42 -3.18 10.68 -15.73
CA GLN A 42 -2.04 11.48 -16.18
C GLN A 42 -1.31 12.13 -15.02
N ASN A 43 -2.04 12.80 -14.12
CA ASN A 43 -1.48 13.48 -12.97
C ASN A 43 -0.83 12.48 -11.99
N PHE A 44 -1.44 11.30 -11.78
CA PHE A 44 -0.91 10.27 -10.91
C PHE A 44 0.33 9.59 -11.49
N ALA A 45 0.36 9.32 -12.82
CA ALA A 45 1.56 8.85 -13.50
C ALA A 45 2.71 9.84 -13.35
N GLN A 46 2.46 11.13 -13.58
CA GLN A 46 3.44 12.19 -13.39
C GLN A 46 3.92 12.27 -11.94
N PHE A 47 3.01 12.18 -10.96
CA PHE A 47 3.34 12.18 -9.54
C PHE A 47 4.29 11.02 -9.18
N CYS A 48 4.03 9.81 -9.67
CA CYS A 48 4.90 8.65 -9.46
C CYS A 48 6.20 8.70 -10.30
N GLY A 49 6.26 9.53 -11.34
CA GLY A 49 7.34 9.53 -12.33
C GLY A 49 7.29 8.34 -13.30
N ALA A 50 6.11 7.73 -13.45
CA ALA A 50 5.84 6.65 -14.40
C ALA A 50 5.29 7.20 -15.72
N LYS A 51 5.39 6.43 -16.81
CA LYS A 51 4.83 6.83 -18.11
C LYS A 51 3.31 6.68 -18.17
N PHE A 52 2.78 5.63 -17.53
CA PHE A 52 1.37 5.28 -17.62
C PHE A 52 0.80 5.00 -16.23
N ALA A 53 -0.45 5.40 -16.01
CA ALA A 53 -1.28 4.97 -14.89
C ALA A 53 -2.68 4.60 -15.40
N LEU A 54 -3.31 3.64 -14.72
CA LEU A 54 -4.69 3.21 -14.99
C LEU A 54 -5.46 3.12 -13.68
N GLY A 55 -6.59 3.84 -13.57
CA GLY A 55 -7.52 3.68 -12.47
C GLY A 55 -8.26 2.33 -12.55
N VAL A 56 -8.32 1.62 -11.43
CA VAL A 56 -8.98 0.30 -11.27
C VAL A 56 -9.83 0.28 -10.01
N ALA A 57 -10.60 -0.79 -9.78
CA ALA A 57 -11.59 -0.86 -8.71
C ALA A 57 -10.97 -0.82 -7.30
N ASN A 58 -9.80 -1.42 -7.08
CA ASN A 58 -9.12 -1.47 -5.78
C ASN A 58 -7.67 -1.96 -5.93
N GLY A 59 -6.92 -1.97 -4.82
CA GLY A 59 -5.51 -2.40 -4.82
C GLY A 59 -5.30 -3.90 -5.05
N LEU A 60 -6.21 -4.76 -4.59
CA LEU A 60 -6.16 -6.20 -4.86
C LEU A 60 -6.28 -6.47 -6.35
N ASP A 61 -7.25 -5.85 -7.00
CA ASP A 61 -7.44 -5.93 -8.43
C ASP A 61 -6.23 -5.41 -9.21
N ALA A 62 -5.60 -4.33 -8.73
CA ALA A 62 -4.40 -3.79 -9.37
C ALA A 62 -3.28 -4.84 -9.45
N ILE A 63 -2.98 -5.54 -8.36
CA ILE A 63 -1.98 -6.62 -8.34
C ILE A 63 -2.42 -7.79 -9.23
N ASN A 64 -3.69 -8.22 -9.10
CA ASN A 64 -4.27 -9.30 -9.90
C ASN A 64 -4.16 -9.03 -11.40
N LEU A 65 -4.49 -7.82 -11.84
CA LEU A 65 -4.42 -7.41 -13.24
C LEU A 65 -2.99 -7.41 -13.79
N ILE A 66 -2.00 -7.01 -12.98
CA ILE A 66 -0.58 -7.05 -13.38
C ILE A 66 -0.15 -8.50 -13.59
N ILE A 67 -0.44 -9.40 -12.64
CA ILE A 67 -0.09 -10.83 -12.73
C ILE A 67 -0.74 -11.47 -13.97
N ARG A 68 -2.03 -11.22 -14.20
CA ARG A 68 -2.76 -11.71 -15.38
C ARG A 68 -2.19 -11.16 -16.68
N ALA A 69 -1.80 -9.90 -16.71
CA ALA A 69 -1.24 -9.29 -17.91
C ALA A 69 0.14 -9.85 -18.26
N TYR A 70 0.96 -10.25 -17.28
CA TYR A 70 2.17 -11.01 -17.53
C TYR A 70 1.88 -12.44 -18.03
N GLY A 71 0.69 -12.96 -17.79
CA GLY A 71 0.30 -14.32 -18.19
C GLY A 71 0.80 -15.38 -17.21
N PHE A 72 1.12 -14.98 -15.98
CA PHE A 72 1.49 -15.96 -14.94
C PHE A 72 0.27 -16.74 -14.48
N GLY A 73 0.47 -18.02 -14.12
CA GLY A 73 -0.61 -18.92 -13.78
C GLY A 73 -0.15 -20.18 -13.06
N ALA A 74 -0.87 -21.29 -13.28
CA ALA A 74 -0.58 -22.56 -12.62
C ALA A 74 0.88 -22.98 -12.83
N ASN A 75 1.53 -23.41 -11.75
CA ASN A 75 2.95 -23.76 -11.64
C ASN A 75 3.95 -22.60 -11.60
N ASP A 76 3.52 -21.34 -11.80
CA ASP A 76 4.39 -20.20 -11.59
C ASP A 76 4.41 -19.81 -10.10
N GLU A 77 5.60 -19.45 -9.61
CA GLU A 77 5.84 -19.01 -8.25
C GLU A 77 6.08 -17.50 -8.22
N ILE A 78 5.49 -16.83 -7.22
CA ILE A 78 5.68 -15.41 -6.98
C ILE A 78 6.13 -15.21 -5.54
N ILE A 79 7.30 -14.61 -5.35
CA ILE A 79 7.85 -14.30 -4.04
C ILE A 79 7.11 -13.10 -3.46
N VAL A 80 6.70 -13.20 -2.18
CA VAL A 80 5.96 -12.16 -1.43
C VAL A 80 6.45 -12.10 0.02
N PRO A 81 6.37 -10.94 0.71
CA PRO A 81 6.72 -10.87 2.14
C PRO A 81 5.70 -11.63 3.01
N ALA A 82 6.20 -12.34 4.02
CA ALA A 82 5.40 -13.17 4.92
C ALA A 82 4.49 -12.37 5.88
N ASN A 83 4.74 -11.07 6.03
CA ASN A 83 4.01 -10.17 6.94
C ASN A 83 3.13 -9.14 6.23
N THR A 84 2.89 -9.29 4.93
CA THR A 84 2.04 -8.36 4.17
C THR A 84 0.57 -8.46 4.56
N TYR A 85 -0.23 -7.47 4.14
CA TYR A 85 -1.69 -7.62 4.14
C TYR A 85 -2.10 -8.73 3.17
N ILE A 86 -3.11 -9.50 3.56
CA ILE A 86 -3.53 -10.71 2.85
C ILE A 86 -3.86 -10.46 1.35
N ALA A 87 -4.25 -9.24 0.98
CA ALA A 87 -4.60 -8.90 -0.41
C ALA A 87 -3.46 -9.17 -1.40
N THR A 88 -2.20 -8.91 -1.01
CA THR A 88 -1.03 -9.22 -1.85
C THR A 88 -0.97 -10.70 -2.21
N ILE A 89 -1.21 -11.57 -1.23
CA ILE A 89 -1.14 -13.03 -1.39
C ILE A 89 -2.38 -13.54 -2.12
N LEU A 90 -3.56 -13.00 -1.81
CA LEU A 90 -4.80 -13.34 -2.51
C LEU A 90 -4.70 -13.07 -4.01
N ALA A 91 -4.07 -11.97 -4.42
CA ALA A 91 -3.87 -11.66 -5.84
C ALA A 91 -3.03 -12.74 -6.55
N VAL A 92 -2.01 -13.27 -5.89
CA VAL A 92 -1.19 -14.38 -6.41
C VAL A 92 -2.04 -15.64 -6.56
N SER A 93 -2.76 -16.01 -5.50
CA SER A 93 -3.58 -17.22 -5.47
C SER A 93 -4.75 -17.18 -6.45
N GLN A 94 -5.38 -16.00 -6.64
CA GLN A 94 -6.46 -15.80 -7.61
C GLN A 94 -6.02 -16.00 -9.08
N ASN A 95 -4.72 -15.91 -9.34
CA ASN A 95 -4.13 -16.23 -10.64
C ASN A 95 -3.63 -17.68 -10.73
N ALA A 96 -3.97 -18.52 -9.77
CA ALA A 96 -3.46 -19.89 -9.65
C ALA A 96 -1.93 -20.00 -9.51
N CYS A 97 -1.24 -18.90 -9.25
CA CYS A 97 0.18 -18.89 -8.92
C CYS A 97 0.41 -19.35 -7.48
N THR A 98 1.60 -19.86 -7.20
CA THR A 98 2.02 -20.26 -5.85
C THR A 98 2.74 -19.09 -5.17
N PRO A 99 2.19 -18.51 -4.08
CA PRO A 99 2.91 -17.51 -3.32
C PRO A 99 4.03 -18.16 -2.48
N ILE A 100 5.25 -17.65 -2.63
CA ILE A 100 6.44 -18.07 -1.88
C ILE A 100 6.75 -17.01 -0.84
N LEU A 101 6.50 -17.34 0.41
CA LEU A 101 6.65 -16.41 1.52
C LEU A 101 8.12 -16.25 1.90
N VAL A 102 8.57 -15.01 2.06
CA VAL A 102 9.90 -14.62 2.55
C VAL A 102 9.75 -13.76 3.79
N GLU A 103 10.53 -14.07 4.83
CA GLU A 103 10.53 -13.30 6.08
C GLU A 103 10.86 -11.82 5.85
N PRO A 104 10.27 -10.91 6.63
CA PRO A 104 10.65 -9.52 6.64
C PRO A 104 11.93 -9.30 7.47
N ASN A 105 12.58 -8.15 7.24
CA ASN A 105 13.54 -7.61 8.16
C ASN A 105 12.83 -7.09 9.41
N PHE A 106 13.28 -7.53 10.58
CA PHE A 106 12.63 -7.27 11.87
C PHE A 106 12.59 -5.78 12.25
N ALA A 107 13.55 -4.98 11.77
CA ALA A 107 13.65 -3.57 12.10
C ALA A 107 12.77 -2.69 11.20
N THR A 108 12.65 -3.05 9.93
CA THR A 108 11.98 -2.23 8.90
C THR A 108 10.61 -2.75 8.51
N TYR A 109 10.27 -3.98 8.87
CA TYR A 109 9.05 -4.71 8.50
C TYR A 109 8.91 -5.01 7.00
N ASN A 110 9.82 -4.55 6.17
CA ASN A 110 9.83 -4.84 4.74
C ASN A 110 10.50 -6.20 4.48
N ILE A 111 10.18 -6.81 3.32
CA ILE A 111 10.81 -8.08 2.91
C ILE A 111 12.34 -8.00 3.07
N ASP A 112 12.95 -9.06 3.60
CA ASP A 112 14.40 -9.11 3.72
C ASP A 112 15.03 -9.54 2.38
N PRO A 113 15.75 -8.65 1.68
CA PRO A 113 16.33 -9.00 0.38
C PRO A 113 17.39 -10.10 0.45
N ASP A 114 18.00 -10.32 1.63
CA ASP A 114 19.02 -11.34 1.82
C ASP A 114 18.46 -12.75 1.85
N LEU A 115 17.16 -12.89 2.13
CA LEU A 115 16.47 -14.17 2.19
C LEU A 115 15.78 -14.56 0.88
N ILE A 116 15.72 -13.66 -0.10
CA ILE A 116 14.99 -13.89 -1.36
C ILE A 116 15.68 -14.95 -2.22
N GLU A 117 16.98 -14.86 -2.42
CA GLU A 117 17.70 -15.70 -3.37
C GLU A 117 17.55 -17.20 -3.08
N ALA A 118 17.56 -17.58 -1.81
CA ALA A 118 17.38 -18.97 -1.37
C ALA A 118 15.98 -19.55 -1.68
N LYS A 119 15.03 -18.71 -2.06
CA LYS A 119 13.64 -19.09 -2.40
C LYS A 119 13.36 -19.10 -3.90
N ILE A 120 14.33 -18.67 -4.73
CA ILE A 120 14.19 -18.65 -6.18
C ILE A 120 14.34 -20.07 -6.73
N THR A 121 13.38 -20.47 -7.58
CA THR A 121 13.38 -21.73 -8.34
C THR A 121 13.21 -21.43 -9.83
N GLU A 122 13.25 -22.44 -10.67
CA GLU A 122 12.95 -22.34 -12.12
C GLU A 122 11.49 -21.89 -12.39
N LYS A 123 10.61 -22.10 -11.42
CA LYS A 123 9.19 -21.69 -11.49
C LYS A 123 8.97 -20.23 -11.08
N THR A 124 9.93 -19.60 -10.41
CA THR A 124 9.80 -18.22 -9.96
C THR A 124 9.73 -17.28 -11.16
N LYS A 125 8.70 -16.43 -11.21
CA LYS A 125 8.44 -15.48 -12.29
C LYS A 125 8.53 -14.01 -11.84
N ALA A 126 8.20 -13.76 -10.58
CA ALA A 126 8.18 -12.38 -10.06
C ALA A 126 8.50 -12.32 -8.56
N ILE A 127 8.90 -11.13 -8.15
CA ILE A 127 8.99 -10.72 -6.76
C ILE A 127 7.97 -9.57 -6.57
N ILE A 128 7.03 -9.74 -5.65
CA ILE A 128 6.19 -8.65 -5.19
C ILE A 128 6.86 -8.04 -3.96
N VAL A 129 7.27 -6.79 -4.08
CA VAL A 129 7.74 -5.99 -2.94
C VAL A 129 6.58 -5.21 -2.37
N VAL A 130 6.43 -5.20 -1.05
CA VAL A 130 5.41 -4.40 -0.37
C VAL A 130 6.11 -3.28 0.37
N HIS A 131 5.79 -2.04 0.03
CA HIS A 131 6.31 -0.86 0.71
C HIS A 131 5.50 -0.59 1.98
N LEU A 132 5.71 -1.46 2.98
CA LEU A 132 4.84 -1.57 4.14
C LEU A 132 4.95 -0.31 5.03
N TYR A 133 3.81 0.12 5.57
CA TYR A 133 3.64 1.28 6.46
C TYR A 133 4.08 2.63 5.87
N GLY A 134 4.41 2.66 4.58
CA GLY A 134 4.82 3.89 3.89
C GLY A 134 6.33 4.05 3.74
N GLN A 135 7.10 3.01 4.02
CA GLN A 135 8.54 2.96 3.77
C GLN A 135 8.85 2.12 2.54
N ALA A 136 9.56 2.69 1.58
CA ALA A 136 10.02 1.95 0.42
C ALA A 136 10.97 0.80 0.82
N VAL A 137 10.89 -0.33 0.11
CA VAL A 137 11.84 -1.45 0.26
C VAL A 137 13.21 -1.03 -0.27
N GLN A 138 14.29 -1.59 0.30
CA GLN A 138 15.63 -1.46 -0.26
C GLN A 138 15.76 -2.25 -1.56
N MET A 139 15.82 -1.56 -2.69
CA MET A 139 15.61 -2.18 -4.00
C MET A 139 16.88 -2.72 -4.65
N GLU A 140 18.10 -2.30 -4.24
CA GLU A 140 19.35 -2.63 -4.93
C GLU A 140 19.54 -4.14 -5.13
N LYS A 141 19.41 -4.91 -4.04
CA LYS A 141 19.56 -6.37 -4.12
C LYS A 141 18.43 -7.01 -4.91
N ILE A 142 17.21 -6.47 -4.80
CA ILE A 142 16.04 -6.97 -5.52
C ILE A 142 16.19 -6.75 -7.02
N TRP A 143 16.67 -5.55 -7.43
CA TRP A 143 16.98 -5.29 -8.85
C TRP A 143 18.07 -6.24 -9.37
N ALA A 144 19.13 -6.45 -8.58
CA ALA A 144 20.20 -7.39 -8.96
C ALA A 144 19.69 -8.83 -9.11
N LEU A 145 18.85 -9.31 -8.20
CA LEU A 145 18.24 -10.64 -8.28
C LEU A 145 17.28 -10.75 -9.47
N ALA A 146 16.45 -9.75 -9.69
CA ALA A 146 15.54 -9.74 -10.83
C ALA A 146 16.29 -9.78 -12.17
N GLN A 147 17.38 -9.03 -12.28
CA GLN A 147 18.24 -9.08 -13.47
C GLN A 147 18.93 -10.45 -13.63
N LYS A 148 19.49 -10.99 -12.54
CA LYS A 148 20.20 -12.28 -12.54
C LYS A 148 19.32 -13.45 -12.95
N TYR A 149 18.09 -13.47 -12.48
CA TYR A 149 17.14 -14.59 -12.67
C TYR A 149 16.02 -14.27 -13.66
N ASN A 150 16.08 -13.14 -14.35
CA ASN A 150 15.07 -12.67 -15.31
C ASN A 150 13.65 -12.65 -14.71
N LEU A 151 13.51 -12.11 -13.48
CA LEU A 151 12.26 -12.01 -12.77
C LEU A 151 11.62 -10.64 -12.99
N LYS A 152 10.29 -10.57 -12.88
CA LYS A 152 9.56 -9.30 -12.82
C LYS A 152 9.49 -8.77 -11.40
N ILE A 153 9.54 -7.44 -11.25
CA ILE A 153 9.34 -6.76 -9.97
C ILE A 153 7.97 -6.07 -10.02
N ILE A 154 7.09 -6.45 -9.10
CA ILE A 154 5.79 -5.83 -8.91
C ILE A 154 5.81 -5.11 -7.56
N GLU A 155 5.49 -3.81 -7.54
CA GLU A 155 5.36 -3.05 -6.30
C GLU A 155 3.92 -3.14 -5.79
N ASP A 156 3.73 -3.58 -4.55
CA ASP A 156 2.54 -3.26 -3.78
C ASP A 156 2.80 -1.95 -3.02
N SER A 157 2.34 -0.86 -3.61
CA SER A 157 2.48 0.50 -3.11
C SER A 157 1.23 1.01 -2.38
N ALA A 158 0.33 0.10 -1.98
CA ALA A 158 -0.95 0.44 -1.34
C ALA A 158 -0.82 1.28 -0.05
N GLN A 159 0.35 1.34 0.56
CA GLN A 159 0.64 2.12 1.76
C GLN A 159 1.73 3.19 1.54
N ALA A 160 2.18 3.41 0.30
CA ALA A 160 3.41 4.16 0.06
C ALA A 160 3.26 5.27 -1.01
N HIS A 161 2.10 5.91 -1.07
CA HIS A 161 1.82 7.00 -2.02
C HIS A 161 2.79 8.17 -1.82
N GLY A 162 3.81 8.25 -2.68
CA GLY A 162 4.83 9.29 -2.63
C GLY A 162 6.06 8.97 -1.77
N ALA A 163 6.21 7.74 -1.26
CA ALA A 163 7.46 7.31 -0.64
C ALA A 163 8.59 7.30 -1.69
N ILE A 164 9.82 7.54 -1.23
CA ILE A 164 10.96 7.73 -2.11
C ILE A 164 12.04 6.69 -1.80
N TYR A 165 12.69 6.21 -2.84
CA TYR A 165 13.91 5.40 -2.74
C TYR A 165 14.92 5.86 -3.80
N ASN A 166 16.11 6.29 -3.35
CA ASN A 166 17.16 6.80 -4.23
C ASN A 166 16.65 7.87 -5.23
N GLY A 167 15.87 8.84 -4.74
CA GLY A 167 15.32 9.94 -5.53
C GLY A 167 14.15 9.56 -6.45
N ARG A 168 13.71 8.30 -6.47
CA ARG A 168 12.56 7.83 -7.26
C ARG A 168 11.38 7.50 -6.35
N ARG A 169 10.18 7.87 -6.75
CA ARG A 169 8.96 7.52 -6.01
C ARG A 169 8.57 6.06 -6.23
N THR A 170 7.95 5.46 -5.20
CA THR A 170 7.20 4.20 -5.34
C THR A 170 6.15 4.35 -6.43
N GLY A 171 5.91 3.26 -7.14
CA GLY A 171 5.15 3.28 -8.39
C GLY A 171 6.03 3.38 -9.64
N ASN A 172 7.36 3.55 -9.45
CA ASN A 172 8.34 3.63 -10.51
C ASN A 172 9.68 2.99 -10.11
N LEU A 173 9.64 2.03 -9.20
CA LEU A 173 10.82 1.28 -8.74
C LEU A 173 10.89 -0.12 -9.37
N GLY A 174 9.73 -0.71 -9.71
CA GLY A 174 9.59 -2.01 -10.36
C GLY A 174 9.18 -1.91 -11.83
N ASP A 175 8.82 -3.07 -12.43
CA ASP A 175 8.26 -3.15 -13.78
C ASP A 175 6.82 -2.64 -13.84
N ALA A 176 6.05 -2.85 -12.77
CA ALA A 176 4.71 -2.31 -12.55
C ALA A 176 4.43 -2.16 -11.07
N ALA A 177 3.51 -1.27 -10.72
CA ALA A 177 3.08 -1.07 -9.34
C ALA A 177 1.56 -1.03 -9.20
N ALA A 178 1.09 -1.49 -8.04
CA ALA A 178 -0.30 -1.49 -7.63
C ALA A 178 -0.52 -0.53 -6.46
N PHE A 179 -1.57 0.26 -6.53
CA PHE A 179 -1.99 1.20 -5.49
C PHE A 179 -3.41 0.92 -5.03
N SER A 180 -3.67 1.16 -3.76
CA SER A 180 -5.01 1.17 -3.18
C SER A 180 -5.39 2.59 -2.80
N PHE A 181 -6.59 3.00 -3.17
CA PHE A 181 -7.18 4.27 -2.74
C PHE A 181 -8.29 4.08 -1.70
N TYR A 182 -8.25 2.97 -0.93
CA TYR A 182 -9.13 2.80 0.21
C TYR A 182 -9.13 4.08 1.07
N PRO A 183 -10.29 4.53 1.62
CA PRO A 183 -10.43 5.83 2.27
C PRO A 183 -9.36 6.17 3.33
N GLY A 184 -8.85 5.17 4.04
CA GLY A 184 -7.81 5.34 5.06
C GLY A 184 -6.38 5.49 4.51
N LYS A 185 -6.15 5.35 3.21
CA LYS A 185 -4.81 5.51 2.60
C LYS A 185 -4.38 6.98 2.57
N ASN A 186 -3.06 7.21 2.45
CA ASN A 186 -2.53 8.58 2.36
C ASN A 186 -3.17 9.35 1.19
N LEU A 187 -3.40 8.68 0.07
CA LEU A 187 -4.27 9.12 -1.00
C LEU A 187 -5.49 8.19 -1.03
N GLY A 188 -6.57 8.55 -0.34
CA GLY A 188 -7.79 7.76 -0.22
C GLY A 188 -8.97 8.43 -0.90
N CYS A 189 -9.76 7.68 -1.69
CA CYS A 189 -11.01 8.15 -2.28
C CYS A 189 -12.18 8.12 -1.28
N LEU A 190 -13.39 8.40 -1.73
CA LEU A 190 -14.60 8.35 -0.91
C LEU A 190 -15.38 7.03 -1.10
N GLY A 191 -14.67 5.95 -1.33
CA GLY A 191 -15.16 4.60 -1.56
C GLY A 191 -14.00 3.67 -1.88
N ASP A 192 -14.19 2.68 -2.73
CA ASP A 192 -13.12 1.84 -3.23
C ASP A 192 -12.44 2.48 -4.45
N GLY A 193 -11.15 2.22 -4.61
CA GLY A 193 -10.35 2.65 -5.73
C GLY A 193 -8.95 2.06 -5.68
N GLY A 194 -8.31 2.04 -6.83
CA GLY A 194 -6.92 1.64 -6.99
C GLY A 194 -6.33 2.13 -8.29
N ALA A 195 -5.04 1.92 -8.47
CA ALA A 195 -4.38 2.18 -9.74
C ALA A 195 -3.25 1.19 -10.00
N VAL A 196 -2.93 1.03 -11.28
CA VAL A 196 -1.68 0.43 -11.75
C VAL A 196 -0.82 1.53 -12.37
N THR A 197 0.51 1.49 -12.13
CA THR A 197 1.49 2.29 -12.86
C THR A 197 2.52 1.40 -13.53
N THR A 198 3.03 1.81 -14.69
CA THR A 198 4.10 1.11 -15.41
C THR A 198 4.76 2.02 -16.45
N ASN A 199 5.97 1.65 -16.90
CA ASN A 199 6.66 2.28 -18.02
C ASN A 199 6.56 1.47 -19.31
N ASP A 200 5.98 0.27 -19.25
CA ASP A 200 5.79 -0.65 -20.39
C ASP A 200 4.40 -0.42 -21.03
N GLU A 201 4.39 0.12 -22.23
CA GLU A 201 3.17 0.42 -22.98
C GLU A 201 2.40 -0.85 -23.38
N VAL A 202 3.11 -1.93 -23.69
CA VAL A 202 2.48 -3.22 -24.05
C VAL A 202 1.75 -3.80 -22.84
N LEU A 203 2.40 -3.80 -21.67
CA LEU A 203 1.80 -4.22 -20.43
C LEU A 203 0.60 -3.35 -20.04
N PHE A 204 0.75 -2.01 -20.15
CA PHE A 204 -0.34 -1.05 -19.88
C PHE A 204 -1.58 -1.34 -20.72
N ASN A 205 -1.42 -1.47 -22.05
CA ASN A 205 -2.53 -1.73 -22.95
C ASN A 205 -3.21 -3.07 -22.66
N LYS A 206 -2.43 -4.09 -22.31
CA LYS A 206 -2.97 -5.39 -21.92
C LYS A 206 -3.75 -5.34 -20.61
N ILE A 207 -3.22 -4.64 -19.59
CA ILE A 207 -3.92 -4.40 -18.31
C ILE A 207 -5.23 -3.66 -18.55
N LYS A 208 -5.20 -2.58 -19.35
CA LYS A 208 -6.38 -1.76 -19.70
C LYS A 208 -7.47 -2.61 -20.36
N ALA A 209 -7.11 -3.48 -21.28
CA ALA A 209 -8.05 -4.39 -21.93
C ALA A 209 -8.63 -5.40 -20.92
N ILE A 210 -7.78 -6.07 -20.12
CA ILE A 210 -8.20 -7.07 -19.12
C ILE A 210 -9.14 -6.45 -18.08
N ALA A 211 -8.85 -5.24 -17.60
CA ALA A 211 -9.66 -4.51 -16.62
C ALA A 211 -11.06 -4.15 -17.15
N ASN A 212 -11.25 -4.14 -18.47
CA ASN A 212 -12.52 -3.84 -19.13
C ASN A 212 -13.00 -5.03 -19.97
N TYR A 213 -13.31 -6.14 -19.31
CA TYR A 213 -13.81 -7.39 -19.92
C TYR A 213 -12.90 -8.00 -20.99
N GLY A 214 -11.63 -7.65 -21.05
CA GLY A 214 -10.69 -8.12 -22.06
C GLY A 214 -10.89 -7.45 -23.44
N SER A 215 -11.52 -6.28 -23.46
CA SER A 215 -11.92 -5.60 -24.69
C SER A 215 -10.85 -4.63 -25.18
N ASP A 216 -10.46 -4.72 -26.44
CA ASP A 216 -9.63 -3.74 -27.14
C ASP A 216 -10.46 -2.63 -27.81
N ARG A 217 -11.73 -2.93 -28.14
CA ARG A 217 -12.73 -2.00 -28.65
C ARG A 217 -14.14 -2.49 -28.32
N LYS A 218 -15.12 -1.62 -28.40
CA LYS A 218 -16.52 -1.91 -28.05
C LYS A 218 -17.00 -3.23 -28.67
N TYR A 219 -17.43 -4.17 -27.81
CA TYR A 219 -17.95 -5.52 -28.15
C TYR A 219 -16.94 -6.49 -28.78
N HIS A 220 -15.63 -6.18 -28.73
CA HIS A 220 -14.59 -7.08 -29.20
C HIS A 220 -13.64 -7.43 -28.05
N HIS A 221 -13.67 -8.71 -27.61
CA HIS A 221 -12.96 -9.20 -26.44
C HIS A 221 -11.82 -10.12 -26.87
N ILE A 222 -10.58 -9.70 -26.63
CA ILE A 222 -9.37 -10.43 -27.02
C ILE A 222 -8.72 -11.18 -25.86
N TYR A 223 -9.15 -10.87 -24.61
CA TYR A 223 -8.71 -11.55 -23.40
C TYR A 223 -9.92 -11.97 -22.54
N LYS A 224 -9.73 -12.95 -21.67
CA LYS A 224 -10.69 -13.23 -20.57
C LYS A 224 -10.49 -12.17 -19.49
N GLY A 225 -11.24 -11.10 -19.55
CA GLY A 225 -11.10 -9.95 -18.66
C GLY A 225 -12.04 -9.98 -17.45
N VAL A 226 -11.99 -8.89 -16.71
CA VAL A 226 -12.84 -8.59 -15.54
C VAL A 226 -13.43 -7.19 -15.67
N ASN A 227 -14.32 -6.82 -14.76
CA ASN A 227 -14.79 -5.45 -14.60
C ASN A 227 -14.07 -4.83 -13.40
N SER A 228 -12.97 -4.11 -13.67
CA SER A 228 -12.20 -3.41 -12.63
C SER A 228 -11.83 -2.03 -13.14
N ARG A 229 -12.59 -1.02 -12.74
CA ARG A 229 -12.49 0.37 -13.21
C ARG A 229 -12.62 1.31 -12.02
N LEU A 230 -12.00 2.47 -12.11
CA LEU A 230 -12.21 3.57 -11.18
C LEU A 230 -13.40 4.42 -11.66
N ASP A 231 -14.32 4.76 -10.76
CA ASP A 231 -15.45 5.64 -11.08
C ASP A 231 -14.98 7.09 -11.31
N GLU A 232 -15.66 7.83 -12.22
CA GLU A 232 -15.35 9.25 -12.49
C GLU A 232 -15.43 10.11 -11.22
N LEU A 233 -16.40 9.85 -10.36
CA LEU A 233 -16.54 10.54 -9.08
C LEU A 233 -15.30 10.35 -8.19
N GLN A 234 -14.80 9.13 -8.11
CA GLN A 234 -13.61 8.83 -7.30
C GLN A 234 -12.35 9.42 -7.92
N ALA A 235 -12.22 9.36 -9.25
CA ALA A 235 -11.10 9.96 -9.97
C ALA A 235 -11.04 11.49 -9.76
N ALA A 236 -12.18 12.18 -9.85
CA ALA A 236 -12.29 13.61 -9.60
C ALA A 236 -11.87 14.00 -8.17
N ILE A 237 -12.28 13.22 -7.17
CA ILE A 237 -11.90 13.42 -5.77
C ILE A 237 -10.40 13.16 -5.55
N LEU A 238 -9.87 12.08 -6.13
CA LEU A 238 -8.46 11.71 -6.01
C LEU A 238 -7.55 12.77 -6.65
N ASP A 239 -7.96 13.34 -7.79
CA ASP A 239 -7.21 14.42 -8.44
C ASP A 239 -7.09 15.67 -7.55
N GLU A 240 -8.15 16.04 -6.83
CA GLU A 240 -8.08 17.12 -5.85
C GLU A 240 -7.17 16.79 -4.65
N LYS A 241 -7.26 15.56 -4.13
CA LYS A 241 -6.42 15.12 -3.01
C LYS A 241 -4.95 15.00 -3.40
N LEU A 242 -4.66 14.63 -4.64
CA LEU A 242 -3.30 14.50 -5.14
C LEU A 242 -2.52 15.82 -5.05
N LYS A 243 -3.20 16.97 -5.23
CA LYS A 243 -2.60 18.31 -5.15
C LYS A 243 -1.99 18.63 -3.78
N ILE A 244 -2.50 18.02 -2.72
CA ILE A 244 -2.03 18.26 -1.33
C ILE A 244 -1.30 17.06 -0.72
N LEU A 245 -1.13 15.96 -1.45
CA LEU A 245 -0.56 14.73 -0.91
C LEU A 245 0.85 14.91 -0.35
N ASP A 246 1.71 15.66 -1.05
CA ASP A 246 3.08 15.90 -0.58
C ASP A 246 3.11 16.72 0.73
N SER A 247 2.21 17.69 0.90
CA SER A 247 2.09 18.44 2.16
C SER A 247 1.53 17.58 3.29
N ASP A 248 0.57 16.71 2.98
CA ASP A 248 0.03 15.76 3.94
C ASP A 248 1.07 14.72 4.39
N ASN A 249 1.89 14.25 3.46
CA ASN A 249 3.02 13.36 3.78
C ASN A 249 4.11 14.10 4.59
N ALA A 250 4.35 15.39 4.30
CA ALA A 250 5.27 16.20 5.11
C ALA A 250 4.77 16.31 6.57
N ARG A 251 3.47 16.56 6.77
CA ARG A 251 2.89 16.59 8.12
C ARG A 251 3.02 15.23 8.84
N ARG A 252 2.81 14.13 8.16
CA ARG A 252 3.02 12.79 8.74
C ARG A 252 4.47 12.57 9.16
N ARG A 253 5.44 13.04 8.37
CA ARG A 253 6.87 12.99 8.73
C ARG A 253 7.18 13.80 9.98
N GLU A 254 6.65 15.03 10.10
CA GLU A 254 6.82 15.85 11.30
C GLU A 254 6.33 15.13 12.56
N ILE A 255 5.12 14.54 12.51
CA ILE A 255 4.55 13.78 13.61
C ILE A 255 5.42 12.56 13.95
N ALA A 256 5.86 11.80 12.94
CA ALA A 256 6.71 10.63 13.14
C ALA A 256 8.05 11.00 13.77
N MET A 257 8.69 12.06 13.31
CA MET A 257 9.93 12.58 13.89
C MET A 257 9.74 13.02 15.34
N PHE A 258 8.62 13.69 15.64
CA PHE A 258 8.27 14.06 17.02
C PHE A 258 8.12 12.80 17.89
N TYR A 259 7.34 11.80 17.49
CA TYR A 259 7.17 10.55 18.24
C TYR A 259 8.51 9.85 18.50
N ARG A 260 9.37 9.76 17.48
CA ARG A 260 10.68 9.12 17.62
C ARG A 260 11.60 9.82 18.63
N LYS A 261 11.45 11.14 18.78
CA LYS A 261 12.22 11.93 19.76
C LYS A 261 11.58 11.93 21.14
N ALA A 262 10.25 12.02 21.21
CA ALA A 262 9.52 12.26 22.45
C ALA A 262 9.17 10.98 23.22
N ILE A 263 8.96 9.84 22.52
CA ILE A 263 8.67 8.56 23.16
C ILE A 263 9.98 7.95 23.68
N THR A 264 10.12 7.87 24.99
CA THR A 264 11.33 7.38 25.68
C THR A 264 11.06 6.18 26.59
N ASN A 265 9.82 5.69 26.64
CA ASN A 265 9.46 4.53 27.44
C ASN A 265 10.21 3.28 26.96
N PRO A 266 11.04 2.63 27.82
CA PRO A 266 11.86 1.49 27.42
C PRO A 266 11.06 0.22 27.04
N LYS A 267 9.78 0.15 27.40
CA LYS A 267 8.89 -0.95 26.99
C LYS A 267 8.43 -0.82 25.53
N ILE A 268 8.72 0.31 24.88
CA ILE A 268 8.25 0.62 23.53
C ILE A 268 9.43 0.63 22.55
N ILE A 269 9.37 -0.23 21.58
CA ILE A 269 10.36 -0.28 20.49
C ILE A 269 9.82 0.52 19.31
N LEU A 270 10.53 1.60 18.98
CA LEU A 270 10.15 2.50 17.89
C LEU A 270 10.54 1.92 16.53
N PRO A 271 9.77 2.25 15.45
CA PRO A 271 10.08 1.80 14.10
C PRO A 271 11.42 2.37 13.62
N GLN A 272 12.17 1.57 12.87
CA GLN A 272 13.37 2.02 12.18
C GLN A 272 13.06 2.37 10.72
N THR A 273 13.77 3.35 10.20
CA THR A 273 13.69 3.75 8.79
C THR A 273 15.09 4.01 8.25
N TYR A 274 15.29 3.73 6.97
CA TYR A 274 16.56 4.01 6.29
C TYR A 274 16.75 5.50 6.03
N ASP A 275 15.63 6.18 5.71
CA ASP A 275 15.58 7.61 5.44
C ASP A 275 14.25 8.18 5.94
N GLU A 276 14.31 9.04 6.94
CA GLU A 276 13.13 9.66 7.55
C GLU A 276 12.38 10.56 6.57
N ALA A 277 13.11 11.22 5.67
CA ALA A 277 12.53 12.13 4.68
C ALA A 277 11.84 11.37 3.54
N ALA A 278 12.20 10.12 3.31
CA ALA A 278 11.70 9.30 2.21
C ALA A 278 10.42 8.55 2.55
N SER A 279 10.15 8.25 3.84
CA SER A 279 8.93 7.56 4.28
C SER A 279 7.72 8.50 4.28
N VAL A 280 6.54 7.97 3.94
CA VAL A 280 5.26 8.70 3.99
C VAL A 280 4.43 8.37 5.21
N TRP A 281 4.93 7.51 6.08
CA TRP A 281 4.37 7.18 7.39
C TRP A 281 2.84 6.95 7.33
N HIS A 282 2.44 6.00 6.49
CA HIS A 282 1.05 5.56 6.43
C HIS A 282 0.59 5.09 7.81
N CYS A 283 1.43 4.31 8.49
CA CYS A 283 1.26 3.92 9.87
C CYS A 283 2.55 4.23 10.66
N PHE A 284 2.41 4.65 11.91
CA PHE A 284 3.49 4.69 12.88
C PHE A 284 3.36 3.46 13.79
N VAL A 285 4.15 2.43 13.53
CA VAL A 285 4.03 1.12 14.15
C VAL A 285 5.11 0.92 15.19
N VAL A 286 4.70 0.84 16.45
CA VAL A 286 5.59 0.50 17.57
C VAL A 286 5.47 -0.98 17.91
N ARG A 287 6.46 -1.54 18.62
CA ARG A 287 6.39 -2.89 19.20
C ARG A 287 6.50 -2.84 20.71
N THR A 288 5.88 -3.81 21.37
CA THR A 288 5.94 -4.01 22.80
C THR A 288 5.66 -5.48 23.14
N ASP A 289 6.24 -6.00 24.20
CA ASP A 289 6.03 -7.38 24.64
C ASP A 289 4.59 -7.62 25.14
N ASN A 290 3.91 -6.58 25.61
CA ASN A 290 2.52 -6.67 26.07
C ASN A 290 1.58 -5.73 25.29
N ARG A 291 1.38 -6.05 24.02
CA ARG A 291 0.52 -5.27 23.13
C ARG A 291 -0.90 -5.06 23.67
N ALA A 292 -1.51 -6.12 24.21
CA ALA A 292 -2.89 -6.05 24.69
C ALA A 292 -3.03 -5.07 25.85
N ALA A 293 -2.11 -5.10 26.82
CA ALA A 293 -2.11 -4.17 27.95
C ALA A 293 -1.86 -2.72 27.49
N LEU A 294 -0.92 -2.50 26.58
CA LEU A 294 -0.67 -1.16 26.02
C LEU A 294 -1.92 -0.63 25.28
N GLN A 295 -2.55 -1.47 24.48
CA GLN A 295 -3.74 -1.08 23.72
C GLN A 295 -4.91 -0.69 24.65
N GLU A 296 -5.19 -1.46 25.68
CA GLU A 296 -6.24 -1.15 26.65
C GLU A 296 -5.90 0.10 27.46
N TYR A 297 -4.66 0.23 27.93
CA TYR A 297 -4.20 1.43 28.62
C TYR A 297 -4.39 2.71 27.79
N LEU A 298 -3.99 2.68 26.51
CA LEU A 298 -4.15 3.82 25.61
C LEU A 298 -5.62 4.16 25.39
N LYS A 299 -6.47 3.14 25.23
CA LYS A 299 -7.92 3.31 25.09
C LYS A 299 -8.55 3.95 26.33
N GLU A 300 -8.18 3.51 27.54
CA GLU A 300 -8.61 4.11 28.81
C GLU A 300 -8.19 5.58 28.92
N LYS A 301 -7.02 5.92 28.36
CA LYS A 301 -6.53 7.31 28.28
C LYS A 301 -7.10 8.11 27.10
N GLY A 302 -8.03 7.53 26.35
CA GLY A 302 -8.72 8.19 25.25
C GLY A 302 -7.91 8.27 23.94
N VAL A 303 -6.97 7.36 23.72
CA VAL A 303 -6.18 7.24 22.48
C VAL A 303 -6.61 5.98 21.74
N GLU A 304 -7.14 6.13 20.51
CA GLU A 304 -7.47 5.00 19.64
C GLU A 304 -6.21 4.46 18.95
N THR A 305 -6.10 3.14 18.88
CA THR A 305 -4.99 2.44 18.20
C THR A 305 -5.53 1.30 17.35
N LEU A 306 -4.74 0.88 16.34
CA LEU A 306 -5.05 -0.27 15.50
C LEU A 306 -3.86 -1.23 15.40
N ILE A 307 -4.12 -2.45 14.97
CA ILE A 307 -3.08 -3.47 14.72
C ILE A 307 -3.03 -3.77 13.24
N HIS A 308 -1.90 -3.52 12.58
CA HIS A 308 -1.68 -3.80 11.17
C HIS A 308 -0.53 -4.81 11.00
N TYR A 309 -0.76 -6.17 11.12
CA TYR A 309 -2.04 -6.83 11.29
C TYR A 309 -1.98 -7.81 12.47
N PRO A 310 -3.13 -8.26 13.06
CA PRO A 310 -3.07 -9.09 14.27
C PRO A 310 -2.61 -10.53 14.01
N THR A 311 -2.83 -11.05 12.80
CA THR A 311 -2.52 -12.44 12.43
C THR A 311 -1.76 -12.46 11.09
N PRO A 312 -0.59 -13.12 11.02
CA PRO A 312 0.16 -13.22 9.79
C PRO A 312 -0.57 -14.07 8.73
N PRO A 313 -0.31 -13.85 7.44
CA PRO A 313 -1.03 -14.53 6.35
C PRO A 313 -1.02 -16.05 6.43
N HIS A 314 0.11 -16.67 6.78
CA HIS A 314 0.23 -18.14 6.87
C HIS A 314 -0.54 -18.75 8.04
N GLN A 315 -1.01 -17.96 8.99
CA GLN A 315 -1.87 -18.41 10.09
C GLN A 315 -3.36 -18.07 9.87
N GLN A 316 -3.71 -17.52 8.70
CA GLN A 316 -5.09 -17.24 8.35
C GLN A 316 -5.81 -18.52 7.89
N GLY A 317 -7.07 -18.70 8.28
CA GLY A 317 -7.87 -19.85 7.88
C GLY A 317 -8.01 -20.03 6.36
N ALA A 318 -7.84 -18.94 5.59
CA ALA A 318 -7.86 -19.00 4.13
C ALA A 318 -6.66 -19.75 3.54
N TYR A 319 -5.59 -19.97 4.30
CA TYR A 319 -4.37 -20.65 3.93
C TYR A 319 -4.05 -21.79 4.91
N ALA A 320 -5.06 -22.62 5.19
CA ALA A 320 -4.94 -23.76 6.12
C ALA A 320 -3.83 -24.77 5.71
N GLU A 321 -3.46 -24.81 4.43
CA GLU A 321 -2.33 -25.59 3.91
C GLU A 321 -0.98 -25.14 4.47
N TRP A 322 -0.87 -23.94 5.01
CA TRP A 322 0.33 -23.41 5.66
C TRP A 322 0.32 -23.54 7.19
N ALA A 323 -0.64 -24.26 7.78
CA ALA A 323 -0.78 -24.37 9.24
C ALA A 323 0.48 -24.87 9.96
N ASN A 324 1.34 -25.63 9.28
CA ASN A 324 2.61 -26.14 9.80
C ASN A 324 3.83 -25.31 9.36
N ALA A 325 3.63 -24.22 8.62
CA ALA A 325 4.71 -23.33 8.22
C ALA A 325 5.09 -22.40 9.37
N HIS A 326 6.39 -22.14 9.52
CA HIS A 326 6.93 -21.27 10.55
C HIS A 326 7.68 -20.10 9.94
N TYR A 327 7.25 -18.90 10.29
CA TYR A 327 7.87 -17.63 9.93
C TYR A 327 8.09 -16.82 11.20
N PRO A 328 9.13 -17.15 12.01
CA PRO A 328 9.28 -16.66 13.38
C PRO A 328 9.41 -15.15 13.47
N ILE A 329 10.04 -14.49 12.49
CA ILE A 329 10.15 -13.02 12.45
C ILE A 329 8.77 -12.41 12.19
N SER A 330 8.05 -12.91 11.20
CA SER A 330 6.70 -12.46 10.87
C SER A 330 5.76 -12.69 12.07
N GLU A 331 5.78 -13.87 12.69
CA GLU A 331 4.95 -14.22 13.84
C GLU A 331 5.20 -13.27 15.02
N GLU A 332 6.47 -12.99 15.34
CA GLU A 332 6.82 -12.07 16.44
C GLU A 332 6.41 -10.62 16.12
N ILE A 333 6.58 -10.17 14.87
CA ILE A 333 6.08 -8.86 14.44
C ILE A 333 4.57 -8.77 14.69
N HIS A 334 3.79 -9.70 14.16
CA HIS A 334 2.32 -9.67 14.29
C HIS A 334 1.83 -9.80 15.76
N LYS A 335 2.61 -10.43 16.61
CA LYS A 335 2.32 -10.53 18.06
C LYS A 335 2.56 -9.21 18.79
N SER A 336 3.58 -8.44 18.41
CA SER A 336 4.11 -7.32 19.20
C SER A 336 3.70 -5.93 18.70
N ILE A 337 3.27 -5.77 17.44
CA ILE A 337 3.00 -4.47 16.79
C ILE A 337 1.72 -3.79 17.25
N LEU A 338 1.77 -2.45 17.37
CA LEU A 338 0.63 -1.57 17.59
C LEU A 338 0.82 -0.27 16.79
N SER A 339 -0.18 0.15 16.04
CA SER A 339 -0.15 1.38 15.27
C SER A 339 -0.72 2.53 16.07
N LEU A 340 0.06 3.60 16.23
CA LEU A 340 -0.32 4.84 16.91
C LEU A 340 -1.02 5.82 15.94
N PRO A 341 -1.83 6.77 16.46
CA PRO A 341 -2.44 7.80 15.65
C PRO A 341 -1.39 8.58 14.84
N ILE A 342 -1.62 8.66 13.54
CA ILE A 342 -0.82 9.50 12.64
C ILE A 342 -1.68 9.90 11.45
N SER A 343 -1.87 11.22 11.26
CA SER A 343 -2.65 11.75 10.15
C SER A 343 -2.32 13.22 9.90
N PRO A 344 -2.60 13.75 8.70
CA PRO A 344 -2.30 15.17 8.41
C PRO A 344 -3.15 16.17 9.21
N VAL A 345 -4.15 15.70 9.94
CA VAL A 345 -5.04 16.53 10.77
C VAL A 345 -4.84 16.33 12.28
N LEU A 346 -3.90 15.48 12.66
CA LEU A 346 -3.50 15.33 14.06
C LEU A 346 -2.74 16.60 14.48
N THR A 347 -3.22 17.25 15.54
CA THR A 347 -2.64 18.50 16.05
C THR A 347 -1.36 18.24 16.83
N ASP A 348 -0.52 19.28 17.00
CA ASP A 348 0.69 19.17 17.83
C ASP A 348 0.36 18.81 19.28
N PHE A 349 -0.72 19.36 19.81
CA PHE A 349 -1.22 19.06 21.14
C PHE A 349 -1.62 17.58 21.27
N GLU A 350 -2.40 17.05 20.34
CA GLU A 350 -2.77 15.63 20.33
C GLU A 350 -1.53 14.73 20.18
N THR A 351 -0.58 15.13 19.33
CA THR A 351 0.69 14.41 19.13
C THR A 351 1.51 14.34 20.43
N GLN A 352 1.62 15.48 21.11
CA GLN A 352 2.31 15.56 22.41
C GLN A 352 1.62 14.70 23.46
N GLN A 353 0.28 14.78 23.57
CA GLN A 353 -0.50 13.96 24.52
C GLN A 353 -0.29 12.46 24.31
N VAL A 354 -0.26 11.99 23.05
CA VAL A 354 0.00 10.57 22.75
C VAL A 354 1.38 10.15 23.30
N ALA A 355 2.42 10.95 23.06
CA ALA A 355 3.76 10.65 23.54
C ALA A 355 3.86 10.66 25.09
N GLU A 356 3.24 11.63 25.75
CA GLU A 356 3.20 11.73 27.21
C GLU A 356 2.48 10.52 27.85
N ILE A 357 1.32 10.13 27.27
CA ILE A 357 0.56 8.97 27.76
C ILE A 357 1.38 7.69 27.58
N ILE A 358 2.06 7.50 26.46
CA ILE A 358 2.91 6.32 26.22
C ILE A 358 4.10 6.30 27.19
N ASN A 359 4.70 7.44 27.48
CA ASN A 359 5.81 7.53 28.43
C ASN A 359 5.40 7.22 29.88
N ALA A 360 4.13 7.39 30.21
CA ALA A 360 3.58 7.09 31.53
C ALA A 360 3.10 5.63 31.69
N TYR A 361 3.11 4.82 30.61
CA TYR A 361 2.77 3.38 30.63
C TYR A 361 3.92 2.58 31.23
#